data_cd242d7107ddd9fc84492f70ecf12de8
#
_entry.id   cd242d7107ddd9fc84492f70ecf12de8
#
_cell.length_a   1.000
_cell.length_b   1.000
_cell.length_c   1.000
_cell.angle_alpha   90.00
_cell.angle_beta   90.00
_cell.angle_gamma   90.00
#
_symmetry.space_group_name_H-M   'P 1'
#
loop_
_entity.id
_entity.type
_entity.pdbx_description
1 polymer ?
#
loop_
_entity_poly.entity_id
_entity_poly.type
_entity_poly.pdbx_seq_one_letter_code
_entity_poly.pdbx_strand_id
1 'polypeptide(L)'
;MAAFLFGLHFGAFAQHEEPHVRDSLAPQSYSSINDWFEHATWRFHSRSYGMATWNRGDLRDDATWAQGGELGLITAPVGHWHLGLSGFFIFEMMSTDIDQEWNGMRNRYEVGQYDVTDRGNTVGLERLEDLYLEGRWENQTFRFGRQTLETPFFNKQDGRMRPTTEEGLVYEAKVKGWEIEGMAIWAVSPRSTVEWYDLSESIGLYGTGSHPITGDAHEIDIVSGSRALGVLHVVTPSWNYWNAHVYQLWWPSVFQTRRIGFDRLPSGTGSLVSLHYYHQSALGDGGNPNPEKAYMPEDHMARVYSGRLGYAVQNGDERQEWTLNATRITDDGRYLMPREWGRDPFFTLLPRERNEGLANVWAATLKWDYQHKHQEWILAGGLYALPAWDDFGRNKYQTPSYNQLYLEWADALTGFWKGVKLRTMLAYKWSNDPTLPDFVKVNTVNMLNASFIVDYHF
;
A
#
# COMPACT_ATOMS: atom_id res chain seq x y z
N MET A 1 -13.89 31.65 -5.69
CA MET A 1 -14.40 30.92 -4.53
C MET A 1 -13.71 29.57 -4.58
N ALA A 2 -12.61 29.42 -3.83
CA ALA A 2 -11.69 28.29 -3.99
C ALA A 2 -12.25 27.05 -3.30
N ALA A 3 -12.48 26.00 -4.04
CA ALA A 3 -12.78 24.66 -3.49
C ALA A 3 -11.49 24.07 -2.94
N PHE A 4 -11.34 24.03 -1.62
CA PHE A 4 -10.25 23.33 -0.95
C PHE A 4 -10.59 21.84 -0.92
N LEU A 5 -9.87 21.08 -1.73
CA LEU A 5 -9.83 19.61 -1.65
C LEU A 5 -8.97 19.21 -0.45
N PHE A 6 -9.62 18.79 0.64
CA PHE A 6 -8.95 18.07 1.71
C PHE A 6 -8.83 16.59 1.32
N GLY A 7 -7.75 16.24 0.62
CA GLY A 7 -7.30 14.87 0.61
C GLY A 7 -6.81 14.50 2.02
N LEU A 8 -7.30 13.42 2.58
CA LEU A 8 -6.73 12.82 3.79
C LEU A 8 -5.27 12.46 3.50
N HIS A 9 -4.35 13.31 3.94
CA HIS A 9 -2.93 13.02 3.88
C HIS A 9 -2.65 11.94 4.95
N PHE A 10 -2.82 10.68 4.58
CA PHE A 10 -2.06 9.63 5.24
C PHE A 10 -0.59 9.96 5.01
N GLY A 11 0.21 9.95 6.07
CA GLY A 11 1.62 10.31 6.06
C GLY A 11 2.30 9.82 4.79
N ALA A 12 2.54 10.77 3.91
CA ALA A 12 2.91 10.52 2.55
C ALA A 12 4.28 9.83 2.50
N PHE A 13 4.26 8.55 2.20
CA PHE A 13 5.20 8.17 1.14
C PHE A 13 4.69 8.94 -0.08
N ALA A 14 5.55 9.70 -0.76
CA ALA A 14 5.16 10.49 -1.90
C ALA A 14 4.28 9.65 -2.82
N GLN A 15 2.98 9.80 -2.60
CA GLN A 15 2.01 9.17 -3.46
C GLN A 15 2.06 9.98 -4.73
N HIS A 16 2.26 9.33 -5.84
CA HIS A 16 1.89 9.87 -7.11
C HIS A 16 0.46 10.40 -6.97
N GLU A 17 0.29 11.69 -6.76
CA GLU A 17 -0.90 12.35 -7.24
C GLU A 17 -0.79 12.23 -8.76
N GLU A 18 -1.36 11.16 -9.31
CA GLU A 18 -1.82 11.25 -10.68
C GLU A 18 -2.63 12.55 -10.73
N PRO A 19 -2.35 13.47 -11.67
CA PRO A 19 -3.20 14.64 -11.84
C PRO A 19 -4.61 14.08 -11.88
N HIS A 20 -5.38 14.38 -10.84
CA HIS A 20 -6.72 13.87 -10.72
C HIS A 20 -7.45 14.37 -11.95
N VAL A 21 -7.63 13.52 -12.95
CA VAL A 21 -8.59 13.74 -14.05
C VAL A 21 -9.97 14.04 -13.46
N ARG A 22 -10.16 13.73 -12.17
CA ARG A 22 -11.31 14.12 -11.36
C ARG A 22 -11.68 15.60 -11.46
N ASP A 23 -10.72 16.52 -11.58
CA ASP A 23 -11.00 17.96 -11.56
C ASP A 23 -11.15 18.59 -12.95
N SER A 24 -10.74 17.93 -14.01
CA SER A 24 -10.77 18.50 -15.37
C SER A 24 -12.05 18.19 -16.17
N LEU A 25 -12.87 17.28 -15.69
CA LEU A 25 -14.16 16.98 -16.28
C LEU A 25 -15.19 18.01 -15.78
N ALA A 26 -15.14 19.23 -16.36
CA ALA A 26 -16.28 20.15 -16.26
C ALA A 26 -17.54 19.42 -16.75
N PRO A 27 -18.74 19.68 -16.16
CA PRO A 27 -19.97 18.99 -16.53
C PRO A 27 -20.46 19.45 -17.91
N GLN A 28 -19.80 19.04 -18.96
CA GLN A 28 -20.36 19.04 -20.30
C GLN A 28 -21.10 17.71 -20.45
N SER A 29 -22.40 17.70 -20.27
CA SER A 29 -23.21 16.52 -20.49
C SER A 29 -23.34 16.26 -21.98
N TYR A 30 -22.64 15.29 -22.47
CA TYR A 30 -22.83 14.72 -23.78
C TYR A 30 -24.07 13.83 -23.80
N SER A 31 -24.73 13.70 -24.93
CA SER A 31 -26.04 13.05 -25.06
C SER A 31 -25.99 11.70 -25.77
N SER A 32 -24.86 11.34 -26.37
CA SER A 32 -24.72 10.11 -27.14
C SER A 32 -23.51 9.29 -26.74
N ILE A 33 -23.57 7.96 -26.96
CA ILE A 33 -22.45 7.06 -26.73
C ILE A 33 -21.25 7.38 -27.63
N ASN A 34 -21.49 7.91 -28.83
CA ASN A 34 -20.40 8.34 -29.72
C ASN A 34 -19.55 9.45 -29.09
N ASP A 35 -20.19 10.37 -28.37
CA ASP A 35 -19.50 11.45 -27.66
C ASP A 35 -18.55 10.93 -26.61
N TRP A 36 -18.81 9.73 -26.02
CA TRP A 36 -17.92 9.12 -25.05
C TRP A 36 -16.49 8.97 -25.56
N PHE A 37 -16.35 8.55 -26.83
CA PHE A 37 -15.04 8.25 -27.41
C PHE A 37 -14.44 9.46 -28.13
N GLU A 38 -15.27 10.31 -28.76
CA GLU A 38 -14.80 11.50 -29.47
C GLU A 38 -14.14 12.53 -28.54
N HIS A 39 -14.61 12.59 -27.29
CA HIS A 39 -14.10 13.51 -26.26
C HIS A 39 -13.41 12.77 -25.11
N ALA A 40 -12.94 11.55 -25.36
CA ALA A 40 -12.21 10.77 -24.38
C ALA A 40 -10.83 11.35 -24.09
N THR A 41 -10.38 11.18 -22.84
CA THR A 41 -9.02 11.54 -22.42
C THR A 41 -8.14 10.32 -22.44
N TRP A 42 -7.07 10.37 -23.21
CA TRP A 42 -6.03 9.35 -23.20
C TRP A 42 -5.04 9.63 -22.10
N ARG A 43 -4.58 8.59 -21.43
CA ARG A 43 -3.49 8.61 -20.44
C ARG A 43 -2.38 7.71 -20.91
N PHE A 44 -1.17 8.20 -20.82
CA PHE A 44 0.03 7.41 -21.03
C PHE A 44 0.95 7.58 -19.83
N HIS A 45 1.43 6.48 -19.27
CA HIS A 45 2.43 6.45 -18.22
C HIS A 45 3.54 5.49 -18.62
N SER A 46 4.78 5.92 -18.52
CA SER A 46 5.96 5.06 -18.67
C SER A 46 6.74 5.06 -17.37
N ARG A 47 7.14 3.89 -16.90
CA ARG A 47 7.95 3.72 -15.69
C ARG A 47 9.19 2.91 -15.99
N SER A 48 10.34 3.47 -15.63
CA SER A 48 11.64 2.82 -15.60
C SER A 48 12.09 2.67 -14.16
N TYR A 49 12.36 1.44 -13.70
CA TYR A 49 12.60 1.18 -12.28
C TYR A 49 13.82 0.28 -12.08
N GLY A 50 14.91 0.87 -11.58
CA GLY A 50 16.07 0.16 -11.06
C GLY A 50 15.96 -0.12 -9.57
N MET A 51 16.27 -1.32 -9.13
CA MET A 51 16.33 -1.72 -7.73
C MET A 51 17.53 -2.60 -7.47
N ALA A 52 18.20 -2.40 -6.33
CA ALA A 52 19.28 -3.26 -5.89
C ALA A 52 19.27 -3.42 -4.38
N THR A 53 19.60 -4.64 -3.92
CA THR A 53 19.77 -4.99 -2.50
C THR A 53 21.19 -5.52 -2.29
N TRP A 54 21.93 -4.85 -1.41
CA TRP A 54 23.24 -5.27 -0.95
C TRP A 54 23.15 -5.78 0.47
N ASN A 55 23.50 -7.03 0.68
CA ASN A 55 23.53 -7.67 1.99
C ASN A 55 24.95 -7.58 2.56
N ARG A 56 25.09 -7.48 3.87
CA ARG A 56 26.39 -7.44 4.53
C ARG A 56 27.02 -8.84 4.62
N GLY A 57 28.31 -8.96 4.34
CA GLY A 57 29.08 -10.21 4.41
C GLY A 57 29.03 -10.99 3.11
N ASP A 58 29.08 -12.33 3.19
CA ASP A 58 29.10 -13.22 2.03
C ASP A 58 27.68 -13.61 1.57
N LEU A 59 26.67 -12.81 1.93
CA LEU A 59 25.29 -13.02 1.49
C LEU A 59 25.10 -12.49 0.08
N ARG A 60 24.18 -13.09 -0.66
CA ARG A 60 23.90 -12.74 -2.04
C ARG A 60 23.33 -11.31 -2.16
N ASP A 61 23.87 -10.57 -3.10
CA ASP A 61 23.33 -9.30 -3.57
C ASP A 61 22.47 -9.53 -4.82
N ASP A 62 21.42 -8.73 -4.96
CA ASP A 62 20.52 -8.79 -6.11
C ASP A 62 20.28 -7.40 -6.69
N ALA A 63 20.04 -7.35 -7.99
CA ALA A 63 19.68 -6.13 -8.70
C ALA A 63 18.77 -6.43 -9.89
N THR A 64 17.90 -5.49 -10.23
CA THR A 64 17.06 -5.55 -11.42
C THR A 64 16.79 -4.17 -11.98
N TRP A 65 16.52 -4.10 -13.27
CA TRP A 65 15.99 -2.93 -13.95
C TRP A 65 14.83 -3.36 -14.84
N ALA A 66 13.65 -2.87 -14.52
CA ALA A 66 12.42 -3.11 -15.24
C ALA A 66 11.99 -1.86 -16.01
N GLN A 67 11.37 -2.06 -17.16
CA GLN A 67 10.69 -1.02 -17.93
C GLN A 67 9.23 -1.42 -18.12
N GLY A 68 8.33 -0.45 -18.05
CA GLY A 68 6.92 -0.70 -18.26
C GLY A 68 6.18 0.54 -18.73
N GLY A 69 4.91 0.36 -19.02
CA GLY A 69 4.05 1.46 -19.40
C GLY A 69 2.57 1.11 -19.28
N GLU A 70 1.77 2.12 -19.05
CA GLU A 70 0.32 2.09 -19.03
C GLU A 70 -0.22 2.88 -20.22
N LEU A 71 -1.25 2.32 -20.84
CA LEU A 71 -2.12 3.04 -21.76
C LEU A 71 -3.54 3.02 -21.17
N GLY A 72 -4.10 4.19 -20.95
CA GLY A 72 -5.42 4.37 -20.38
C GLY A 72 -6.31 5.28 -21.20
N LEU A 73 -7.61 5.10 -21.02
CA LEU A 73 -8.67 5.87 -21.64
C LEU A 73 -9.74 6.16 -20.60
N ILE A 74 -10.15 7.42 -20.47
CA ILE A 74 -11.34 7.81 -19.72
C ILE A 74 -12.28 8.47 -20.71
N THR A 75 -13.49 7.92 -20.84
CA THR A 75 -14.49 8.47 -21.75
C THR A 75 -15.02 9.80 -21.23
N ALA A 76 -15.53 10.64 -22.13
CA ALA A 76 -16.29 11.81 -21.72
C ALA A 76 -17.58 11.38 -20.97
N PRO A 77 -18.10 12.19 -20.03
CA PRO A 77 -19.31 11.84 -19.32
C PRO A 77 -20.55 11.97 -20.23
N VAL A 78 -21.38 10.92 -20.24
CA VAL A 78 -22.75 10.99 -20.81
C VAL A 78 -23.73 11.00 -19.63
N GLY A 79 -24.41 12.12 -19.44
CA GLY A 79 -25.09 12.40 -18.18
C GLY A 79 -24.12 12.43 -17.01
N HIS A 80 -24.27 11.51 -16.08
CA HIS A 80 -23.39 11.40 -14.91
C HIS A 80 -22.34 10.27 -15.03
N TRP A 81 -22.34 9.52 -16.14
CA TRP A 81 -21.60 8.27 -16.27
C TRP A 81 -20.42 8.38 -17.24
N HIS A 82 -19.30 7.76 -16.89
CA HIS A 82 -18.16 7.55 -17.76
C HIS A 82 -17.50 6.19 -17.52
N LEU A 83 -16.71 5.74 -18.47
CA LEU A 83 -15.92 4.50 -18.40
C LEU A 83 -14.45 4.84 -18.24
N GLY A 84 -13.76 4.07 -17.42
CA GLY A 84 -12.31 4.03 -17.36
C GLY A 84 -11.81 2.67 -17.83
N LEU A 85 -10.74 2.70 -18.62
CA LEU A 85 -10.06 1.53 -19.14
C LEU A 85 -8.56 1.79 -19.12
N SER A 86 -7.76 0.90 -18.55
CA SER A 86 -6.31 0.94 -18.68
C SER A 86 -5.68 -0.44 -18.67
N GLY A 87 -4.52 -0.54 -19.29
CA GLY A 87 -3.68 -1.72 -19.25
C GLY A 87 -2.23 -1.34 -19.07
N PHE A 88 -1.49 -2.18 -18.36
CA PHE A 88 -0.07 -2.01 -18.09
C PHE A 88 0.73 -3.22 -18.59
N PHE A 89 1.91 -2.97 -19.13
CA PHE A 89 2.86 -4.01 -19.50
C PHE A 89 4.22 -3.74 -18.85
N ILE A 90 4.96 -4.81 -18.53
CA ILE A 90 6.31 -4.74 -17.95
C ILE A 90 7.20 -5.71 -18.71
N PHE A 91 8.48 -5.38 -18.80
CA PHE A 91 9.51 -6.28 -19.25
C PHE A 91 10.83 -5.98 -18.52
N GLU A 92 11.62 -7.02 -18.36
CA GLU A 92 12.96 -6.92 -17.81
C GLU A 92 13.91 -6.30 -18.82
N MET A 93 14.70 -5.33 -18.36
CA MET A 93 15.85 -4.80 -19.11
C MET A 93 17.12 -5.56 -18.77
N MET A 94 17.34 -5.78 -17.48
CA MET A 94 18.42 -6.61 -16.94
C MET A 94 18.15 -6.95 -15.48
N SER A 95 18.63 -8.11 -15.04
CA SER A 95 18.64 -8.51 -13.63
C SER A 95 19.81 -9.44 -13.33
N THR A 96 20.13 -9.58 -12.04
CA THR A 96 20.79 -10.78 -11.53
C THR A 96 19.84 -11.96 -11.69
N ASP A 97 20.32 -13.19 -11.49
CA ASP A 97 19.43 -14.37 -11.53
C ASP A 97 18.49 -14.39 -10.31
N ILE A 98 17.40 -13.57 -10.38
CA ILE A 98 16.43 -13.34 -9.29
C ILE A 98 15.53 -14.54 -9.03
N ASP A 99 15.47 -15.51 -9.92
CA ASP A 99 14.69 -16.73 -9.75
C ASP A 99 15.47 -17.81 -8.98
N GLN A 100 16.79 -17.79 -9.09
CA GLN A 100 17.64 -18.81 -8.45
C GLN A 100 17.60 -18.75 -6.93
N GLU A 101 17.41 -19.89 -6.30
CA GLU A 101 17.63 -20.06 -4.88
C GLU A 101 19.12 -20.08 -4.54
N TRP A 102 19.51 -19.40 -3.47
CA TRP A 102 20.83 -19.45 -2.89
C TRP A 102 20.76 -19.99 -1.45
N ASN A 103 21.31 -21.19 -1.21
CA ASN A 103 21.25 -21.86 0.10
C ASN A 103 19.81 -21.97 0.67
N GLY A 104 18.83 -22.27 -0.17
CA GLY A 104 17.41 -22.33 0.21
C GLY A 104 16.73 -20.97 0.40
N MET A 105 17.44 -19.86 0.14
CA MET A 105 16.93 -18.51 0.26
C MET A 105 16.61 -17.93 -1.12
N ARG A 106 15.45 -17.28 -1.23
CA ARG A 106 14.96 -16.68 -2.48
C ARG A 106 15.09 -15.16 -2.44
N ASN A 107 15.25 -14.56 -3.62
CA ASN A 107 15.14 -13.11 -3.78
C ASN A 107 13.78 -12.63 -3.25
N ARG A 108 13.77 -11.47 -2.58
CA ARG A 108 12.59 -10.93 -1.92
C ARG A 108 12.06 -9.64 -2.54
N TYR A 109 12.94 -8.75 -2.96
CA TYR A 109 12.56 -7.40 -3.37
C TYR A 109 12.51 -7.22 -4.88
N GLU A 110 13.57 -7.65 -5.57
CA GLU A 110 13.75 -7.44 -7.01
C GLU A 110 12.73 -8.24 -7.81
N VAL A 111 12.46 -9.49 -7.44
CA VAL A 111 11.41 -10.33 -8.06
C VAL A 111 10.04 -9.68 -8.02
N GLY A 112 9.78 -8.87 -7.00
CA GLY A 112 8.51 -8.16 -6.88
C GLY A 112 8.28 -7.07 -7.93
N GLN A 113 9.24 -6.79 -8.82
CA GLN A 113 8.99 -5.93 -9.99
C GLN A 113 8.20 -6.66 -11.08
N TYR A 114 8.17 -7.99 -11.06
CA TYR A 114 7.61 -8.89 -12.07
C TYR A 114 6.44 -9.68 -11.52
N ASP A 115 6.39 -10.98 -11.80
CA ASP A 115 5.41 -11.91 -11.29
C ASP A 115 6.02 -12.84 -10.24
N VAL A 116 5.59 -12.73 -8.98
CA VAL A 116 6.07 -13.58 -7.89
C VAL A 116 5.50 -15.00 -7.96
N THR A 117 4.44 -15.20 -8.74
CA THR A 117 3.77 -16.50 -8.93
C THR A 117 4.38 -17.30 -10.08
N ASP A 118 4.99 -16.62 -11.04
CA ASP A 118 5.79 -17.19 -12.13
C ASP A 118 7.11 -16.42 -12.27
N ARG A 119 8.07 -16.76 -11.40
CA ARG A 119 9.32 -16.00 -11.21
C ARG A 119 10.24 -16.01 -12.45
N GLY A 120 10.10 -17.02 -13.31
CA GLY A 120 10.81 -17.09 -14.60
C GLY A 120 10.20 -16.22 -15.69
N ASN A 121 8.98 -15.71 -15.50
CA ASN A 121 8.33 -14.83 -16.46
C ASN A 121 8.73 -13.37 -16.19
N THR A 122 9.55 -12.82 -17.04
CA THR A 122 10.02 -11.42 -16.97
C THR A 122 9.68 -10.61 -18.22
N VAL A 123 8.88 -11.16 -19.15
CA VAL A 123 8.56 -10.55 -20.45
C VAL A 123 7.04 -10.53 -20.73
N GLY A 124 6.32 -11.58 -20.45
CA GLY A 124 4.88 -11.69 -20.71
C GLY A 124 4.05 -11.15 -19.53
N LEU A 125 4.18 -9.86 -19.22
CA LEU A 125 3.64 -9.27 -17.97
C LEU A 125 2.60 -8.18 -18.25
N GLU A 126 1.63 -8.48 -19.13
CA GLU A 126 0.50 -7.60 -19.40
C GLU A 126 -0.62 -7.81 -18.39
N ARG A 127 -1.28 -6.73 -18.01
CA ARG A 127 -2.46 -6.76 -17.14
C ARG A 127 -3.44 -5.64 -17.48
N LEU A 128 -4.73 -6.01 -17.54
CA LEU A 128 -5.81 -5.03 -17.53
C LEU A 128 -5.95 -4.48 -16.10
N GLU A 129 -5.67 -3.19 -15.89
CA GLU A 129 -5.66 -2.57 -14.57
C GLU A 129 -7.01 -1.93 -14.23
N ASP A 130 -7.45 -0.99 -15.05
CA ASP A 130 -8.76 -0.35 -14.90
C ASP A 130 -9.76 -0.92 -15.91
N LEU A 131 -10.95 -1.19 -15.44
CA LEU A 131 -12.15 -1.41 -16.24
C LEU A 131 -13.36 -1.13 -15.36
N TYR A 132 -13.78 0.13 -15.32
CA TYR A 132 -14.87 0.53 -14.45
C TYR A 132 -15.88 1.44 -15.12
N LEU A 133 -17.11 1.38 -14.61
CA LEU A 133 -18.15 2.38 -14.84
C LEU A 133 -18.25 3.27 -13.61
N GLU A 134 -18.13 4.59 -13.79
CA GLU A 134 -18.29 5.55 -12.71
C GLU A 134 -19.43 6.52 -12.99
N GLY A 135 -20.29 6.72 -11.98
CA GLY A 135 -21.32 7.73 -11.96
C GLY A 135 -20.99 8.81 -10.94
N ARG A 136 -21.05 10.09 -11.34
CA ARG A 136 -20.79 11.25 -10.48
C ARG A 136 -21.97 12.17 -10.38
N TRP A 137 -22.27 12.57 -9.16
CA TRP A 137 -23.20 13.63 -8.79
C TRP A 137 -22.48 14.65 -7.92
N GLU A 138 -23.09 15.78 -7.64
CA GLU A 138 -22.46 16.87 -6.87
C GLU A 138 -21.76 16.41 -5.58
N ASN A 139 -22.39 15.50 -4.83
CA ASN A 139 -21.90 15.06 -3.52
C ASN A 139 -21.71 13.54 -3.41
N GLN A 140 -21.79 12.81 -4.50
CA GLN A 140 -21.78 11.36 -4.50
C GLN A 140 -21.02 10.83 -5.72
N THR A 141 -20.26 9.76 -5.50
CA THR A 141 -19.63 8.99 -6.56
C THR A 141 -19.95 7.51 -6.36
N PHE A 142 -20.25 6.84 -7.43
CA PHE A 142 -20.45 5.41 -7.47
C PHE A 142 -19.54 4.84 -8.54
N ARG A 143 -18.75 3.80 -8.22
CA ARG A 143 -17.86 3.14 -9.17
C ARG A 143 -17.99 1.63 -9.06
N PHE A 144 -18.08 0.96 -10.19
CA PHE A 144 -18.22 -0.48 -10.32
C PHE A 144 -17.21 -1.04 -11.32
N GLY A 145 -16.46 -2.05 -10.93
CA GLY A 145 -15.49 -2.76 -11.76
C GLY A 145 -14.08 -2.73 -11.20
N ARG A 146 -13.09 -2.87 -12.08
CA ARG A 146 -11.66 -2.90 -11.76
C ARG A 146 -11.13 -1.49 -11.62
N GLN A 147 -10.50 -1.21 -10.51
CA GLN A 147 -10.06 0.12 -10.13
C GLN A 147 -8.96 0.08 -9.09
N THR A 148 -8.18 1.14 -9.00
CA THR A 148 -7.22 1.32 -7.91
C THR A 148 -7.91 1.98 -6.73
N LEU A 149 -7.69 1.46 -5.52
CA LEU A 149 -8.18 2.02 -4.27
C LEU A 149 -7.04 2.68 -3.47
N GLU A 150 -7.40 3.65 -2.62
CA GLU A 150 -6.49 4.28 -1.68
C GLU A 150 -7.17 4.43 -0.33
N THR A 151 -7.18 3.32 0.43
CA THR A 151 -7.76 3.20 1.76
C THR A 151 -6.72 2.75 2.77
N PRO A 152 -7.00 2.71 4.06
CA PRO A 152 -6.07 2.20 5.06
C PRO A 152 -5.58 0.77 4.81
N PHE A 153 -6.40 -0.07 4.19
CA PHE A 153 -6.09 -1.49 4.02
C PHE A 153 -5.96 -1.93 2.55
N PHE A 154 -6.70 -1.30 1.66
CA PHE A 154 -6.55 -1.47 0.21
C PHE A 154 -5.87 -0.23 -0.34
N ASN A 155 -4.67 -0.38 -0.83
CA ASN A 155 -3.91 0.77 -1.35
C ASN A 155 -2.90 0.35 -2.42
N LYS A 156 -2.54 1.31 -3.26
CA LYS A 156 -1.65 1.13 -4.43
C LYS A 156 -0.33 0.45 -4.10
N GLN A 157 0.20 0.64 -2.89
CA GLN A 157 1.52 0.17 -2.51
C GLN A 157 2.63 0.60 -3.49
N ASP A 158 2.61 1.86 -3.95
CA ASP A 158 3.51 2.37 -5.00
C ASP A 158 5.01 2.22 -4.67
N GLY A 159 5.54 1.06 -4.87
CA GLY A 159 6.94 0.69 -4.62
C GLY A 159 7.36 -0.48 -5.50
N ARG A 160 6.64 -0.67 -6.61
CA ARG A 160 6.89 -1.65 -7.67
C ARG A 160 6.51 -1.04 -9.03
N MET A 161 6.60 -1.83 -10.08
CA MET A 161 6.31 -1.40 -11.44
C MET A 161 4.85 -0.97 -11.63
N ARG A 162 3.91 -1.63 -10.96
CA ARG A 162 2.47 -1.34 -11.06
C ARG A 162 1.82 -1.29 -9.68
N PRO A 163 0.61 -0.72 -9.55
CA PRO A 163 -0.14 -0.71 -8.30
C PRO A 163 -0.82 -2.06 -8.03
N THR A 164 -1.28 -2.25 -6.78
CA THR A 164 -2.36 -3.18 -6.47
C THR A 164 -3.68 -2.57 -6.96
N THR A 165 -4.55 -3.38 -7.54
CA THR A 165 -5.86 -2.97 -8.04
C THR A 165 -6.93 -3.95 -7.55
N GLU A 166 -8.16 -3.47 -7.37
CA GLU A 166 -9.27 -4.21 -6.81
C GLU A 166 -10.46 -4.23 -7.77
N GLU A 167 -11.24 -5.30 -7.75
CA GLU A 167 -12.51 -5.38 -8.44
C GLU A 167 -13.65 -5.35 -7.42
N GLY A 168 -14.53 -4.38 -7.57
CA GLY A 168 -15.55 -4.13 -6.57
C GLY A 168 -16.52 -3.04 -6.94
N LEU A 169 -17.34 -2.73 -5.93
CA LEU A 169 -18.26 -1.62 -5.91
C LEU A 169 -17.78 -0.62 -4.87
N VAL A 170 -17.69 0.65 -5.23
CA VAL A 170 -17.34 1.75 -4.33
C VAL A 170 -18.42 2.82 -4.40
N TYR A 171 -18.86 3.28 -3.25
CA TYR A 171 -19.76 4.41 -3.09
C TYR A 171 -19.13 5.42 -2.13
N GLU A 172 -19.02 6.66 -2.56
CA GLU A 172 -18.51 7.78 -1.78
C GLU A 172 -19.57 8.87 -1.71
N ALA A 173 -19.75 9.46 -0.53
CA ALA A 173 -20.68 10.57 -0.34
C ALA A 173 -20.12 11.63 0.61
N LYS A 174 -20.38 12.91 0.31
CA LYS A 174 -20.07 14.05 1.18
C LYS A 174 -21.38 14.76 1.56
N VAL A 175 -21.78 14.65 2.82
CA VAL A 175 -23.05 15.19 3.29
C VAL A 175 -22.81 16.07 4.53
N LYS A 176 -23.04 17.36 4.41
CA LYS A 176 -22.89 18.33 5.53
C LYS A 176 -21.52 18.24 6.23
N GLY A 177 -20.46 17.98 5.47
CA GLY A 177 -19.10 17.84 5.98
C GLY A 177 -18.73 16.45 6.50
N TRP A 178 -19.67 15.50 6.56
CA TRP A 178 -19.39 14.09 6.75
C TRP A 178 -18.89 13.49 5.43
N GLU A 179 -17.87 12.64 5.51
CA GLU A 179 -17.45 11.80 4.40
C GLU A 179 -17.81 10.35 4.72
N ILE A 180 -18.49 9.70 3.79
CA ILE A 180 -18.96 8.32 3.93
C ILE A 180 -18.48 7.55 2.72
N GLU A 181 -17.82 6.42 2.95
CA GLU A 181 -17.32 5.53 1.92
C GLU A 181 -17.78 4.11 2.24
N GLY A 182 -18.42 3.46 1.30
CA GLY A 182 -18.85 2.07 1.39
C GLY A 182 -18.32 1.27 0.22
N MET A 183 -17.81 0.05 0.48
CA MET A 183 -17.27 -0.81 -0.56
C MET A 183 -17.72 -2.25 -0.41
N ALA A 184 -17.81 -2.94 -1.54
CA ALA A 184 -17.87 -4.39 -1.63
C ALA A 184 -16.80 -4.85 -2.63
N ILE A 185 -15.81 -5.60 -2.17
CA ILE A 185 -14.65 -6.04 -2.96
C ILE A 185 -14.70 -7.57 -3.07
N TRP A 186 -14.46 -8.12 -4.28
CA TRP A 186 -14.52 -9.56 -4.52
C TRP A 186 -13.30 -10.12 -5.26
N ALA A 187 -12.46 -9.29 -5.88
CA ALA A 187 -11.21 -9.73 -6.48
C ALA A 187 -10.12 -8.68 -6.31
N VAL A 188 -8.88 -9.12 -6.35
CA VAL A 188 -7.67 -8.29 -6.23
C VAL A 188 -6.65 -8.76 -7.25
N SER A 189 -5.94 -7.81 -7.85
CA SER A 189 -4.73 -8.09 -8.61
C SER A 189 -3.55 -7.41 -7.92
N PRO A 190 -2.75 -8.17 -7.14
CA PRO A 190 -1.63 -7.63 -6.39
C PRO A 190 -0.54 -7.06 -7.30
N ARG A 191 0.16 -6.03 -6.84
CA ARG A 191 1.15 -5.26 -7.62
C ARG A 191 2.31 -6.06 -8.24
N SER A 192 2.60 -7.24 -7.70
CA SER A 192 3.70 -8.11 -8.15
C SER A 192 3.18 -9.39 -8.78
N THR A 193 2.03 -9.32 -9.45
CA THR A 193 1.40 -10.41 -10.21
C THR A 193 0.81 -9.87 -11.49
N VAL A 194 0.45 -10.74 -12.42
CA VAL A 194 -0.21 -10.37 -13.70
C VAL A 194 -1.66 -10.78 -13.74
N GLU A 195 -2.12 -11.61 -12.82
CA GLU A 195 -3.45 -12.18 -12.80
C GLU A 195 -4.40 -11.47 -11.82
N TRP A 196 -5.67 -11.73 -11.98
CA TRP A 196 -6.73 -11.38 -11.05
C TRP A 196 -7.12 -12.61 -10.23
N TYR A 197 -7.21 -12.43 -8.92
CA TYR A 197 -7.49 -13.49 -7.96
C TYR A 197 -8.75 -13.18 -7.19
N ASP A 198 -9.58 -14.19 -6.91
CA ASP A 198 -10.60 -14.09 -5.88
C ASP A 198 -9.93 -13.77 -4.53
N LEU A 199 -10.67 -13.18 -3.59
CA LEU A 199 -10.10 -12.80 -2.28
C LEU A 199 -9.37 -13.94 -1.58
N SER A 200 -9.95 -15.15 -1.59
CA SER A 200 -9.35 -16.34 -0.98
C SER A 200 -8.06 -16.77 -1.66
N GLU A 201 -8.01 -16.71 -2.98
CA GLU A 201 -6.84 -17.09 -3.78
C GLU A 201 -5.72 -16.05 -3.74
N SER A 202 -6.06 -14.80 -3.42
CA SER A 202 -5.07 -13.70 -3.36
C SER A 202 -4.15 -13.79 -2.14
N ILE A 203 -4.53 -14.52 -1.10
CA ILE A 203 -3.76 -14.61 0.16
C ILE A 203 -2.65 -15.65 0.02
N GLY A 204 -1.43 -15.24 0.37
CA GLY A 204 -0.26 -16.12 0.37
C GLY A 204 0.56 -16.11 -0.91
N LEU A 205 0.17 -15.33 -1.93
CA LEU A 205 0.96 -15.14 -3.16
C LEU A 205 2.35 -14.56 -2.86
N TYR A 206 2.48 -13.74 -1.84
CA TYR A 206 3.76 -13.18 -1.37
C TYR A 206 4.43 -14.02 -0.27
N GLY A 207 3.93 -15.22 -0.04
CA GLY A 207 4.36 -16.14 1.00
C GLY A 207 3.45 -16.11 2.23
N THR A 208 3.02 -17.29 2.64
CA THR A 208 2.07 -17.48 3.75
C THR A 208 2.69 -17.25 5.14
N GLY A 209 4.03 -17.29 5.24
CA GLY A 209 4.75 -17.23 6.51
C GLY A 209 4.65 -18.54 7.31
N SER A 210 5.05 -18.49 8.58
CA SER A 210 5.10 -19.66 9.44
C SER A 210 3.77 -19.95 10.12
N HIS A 211 3.44 -21.24 10.22
CA HIS A 211 2.33 -21.71 11.04
C HIS A 211 2.60 -21.37 12.53
N PRO A 212 1.61 -20.86 13.28
CA PRO A 212 1.84 -20.30 14.61
C PRO A 212 2.30 -21.31 15.67
N ILE A 213 2.08 -22.60 15.45
CA ILE A 213 2.42 -23.67 16.39
C ILE A 213 3.67 -24.44 15.95
N THR A 214 3.70 -24.90 14.68
CA THR A 214 4.77 -25.78 14.19
C THR A 214 5.99 -25.04 13.66
N GLY A 215 5.81 -23.79 13.20
CA GLY A 215 6.85 -23.01 12.53
C GLY A 215 7.09 -23.36 11.06
N ASP A 216 6.44 -24.41 10.56
CA ASP A 216 6.49 -24.77 9.14
C ASP A 216 5.77 -23.74 8.28
N ALA A 217 5.88 -23.84 6.95
CA ALA A 217 5.10 -23.00 6.04
C ALA A 217 3.60 -23.19 6.32
N HIS A 218 2.88 -22.08 6.50
CA HIS A 218 1.45 -22.14 6.79
C HIS A 218 0.66 -22.40 5.51
N GLU A 219 0.02 -23.55 5.40
CA GLU A 219 -0.84 -23.92 4.29
C GLU A 219 -2.24 -23.31 4.45
N ILE A 220 -2.38 -22.03 4.14
CA ILE A 220 -3.66 -21.33 4.22
C ILE A 220 -4.56 -21.77 3.05
N ASP A 221 -5.81 -22.16 3.38
CA ASP A 221 -6.82 -22.57 2.41
C ASP A 221 -8.19 -22.03 2.85
N ILE A 222 -8.68 -20.94 2.25
CA ILE A 222 -9.91 -20.27 2.65
C ILE A 222 -11.09 -20.85 1.86
N VAL A 223 -11.89 -21.69 2.50
CA VAL A 223 -13.03 -22.38 1.88
C VAL A 223 -14.39 -21.89 2.36
N SER A 224 -14.47 -21.28 3.55
CA SER A 224 -15.73 -20.78 4.14
C SER A 224 -15.93 -19.27 4.00
N GLY A 225 -14.94 -18.55 3.46
CA GLY A 225 -15.01 -17.12 3.23
C GLY A 225 -16.12 -16.73 2.24
N SER A 226 -16.82 -15.62 2.52
CA SER A 226 -17.72 -15.01 1.53
C SER A 226 -16.93 -14.58 0.29
N ARG A 227 -17.58 -14.63 -0.90
CA ARG A 227 -16.98 -14.15 -2.14
C ARG A 227 -16.63 -12.67 -2.13
N ALA A 228 -17.32 -11.87 -1.30
CA ALA A 228 -17.03 -10.45 -1.17
C ALA A 228 -16.81 -10.07 0.29
N LEU A 229 -15.91 -9.14 0.53
CA LEU A 229 -15.78 -8.44 1.80
C LEU A 229 -16.42 -7.07 1.72
N GLY A 230 -16.82 -6.53 2.87
CA GLY A 230 -17.40 -5.21 3.01
C GLY A 230 -16.45 -4.23 3.70
N VAL A 231 -16.54 -2.96 3.29
CA VAL A 231 -15.85 -1.84 3.94
C VAL A 231 -16.86 -0.73 4.20
N LEU A 232 -16.76 -0.11 5.36
CA LEU A 232 -17.45 1.13 5.70
C LEU A 232 -16.44 2.08 6.36
N HIS A 233 -16.30 3.27 5.80
CA HIS A 233 -15.48 4.35 6.35
C HIS A 233 -16.33 5.59 6.54
N VAL A 234 -16.25 6.19 7.71
CA VAL A 234 -16.98 7.42 8.05
C VAL A 234 -16.03 8.39 8.70
N VAL A 235 -15.98 9.62 8.17
CA VAL A 235 -15.18 10.73 8.73
C VAL A 235 -16.13 11.84 9.16
N THR A 236 -15.92 12.39 10.35
CA THR A 236 -16.72 13.51 10.87
C THR A 236 -16.36 14.82 10.17
N PRO A 237 -17.26 15.81 10.18
CA PRO A 237 -16.88 17.18 9.84
C PRO A 237 -15.67 17.64 10.66
N SER A 238 -14.80 18.42 10.03
CA SER A 238 -13.62 18.99 10.69
C SER A 238 -14.04 20.07 11.68
N TRP A 239 -13.55 19.99 12.91
CA TRP A 239 -13.69 21.00 13.93
C TRP A 239 -12.30 21.44 14.42
N ASN A 240 -11.92 22.67 14.16
CA ASN A 240 -10.63 23.24 14.51
C ASN A 240 -9.44 22.32 14.08
N TYR A 241 -9.50 21.84 12.83
CA TYR A 241 -8.56 20.88 12.24
C TYR A 241 -8.61 19.46 12.85
N TRP A 242 -9.51 19.18 13.79
CA TRP A 242 -9.75 17.84 14.30
C TRP A 242 -10.86 17.15 13.50
N ASN A 243 -10.65 15.89 13.23
CA ASN A 243 -11.71 14.98 12.81
C ASN A 243 -11.60 13.64 13.55
N ALA A 244 -12.69 12.92 13.59
CA ALA A 244 -12.74 11.54 14.02
C ALA A 244 -13.15 10.67 12.84
N HIS A 245 -12.67 9.44 12.82
CA HIS A 245 -13.07 8.50 11.78
C HIS A 245 -13.18 7.08 12.31
N VAL A 246 -14.09 6.34 11.70
CA VAL A 246 -14.29 4.91 11.93
C VAL A 246 -14.17 4.20 10.60
N TYR A 247 -13.36 3.17 10.56
CA TYR A 247 -13.21 2.28 9.42
C TYR A 247 -13.50 0.85 9.87
N GLN A 248 -14.42 0.17 9.19
CA GLN A 248 -14.78 -1.22 9.44
C GLN A 248 -14.55 -1.99 8.15
N LEU A 249 -13.65 -2.98 8.21
CA LEU A 249 -13.51 -4.01 7.21
C LEU A 249 -14.07 -5.30 7.80
N TRP A 250 -14.90 -6.01 7.06
CA TRP A 250 -15.35 -7.34 7.48
C TRP A 250 -15.43 -8.29 6.29
N TRP A 251 -14.85 -9.45 6.48
CA TRP A 251 -14.94 -10.55 5.55
C TRP A 251 -15.67 -11.71 6.25
N PRO A 252 -16.95 -11.93 5.92
CA PRO A 252 -17.76 -12.95 6.59
C PRO A 252 -17.07 -14.31 6.62
N SER A 253 -17.13 -15.01 7.75
CA SER A 253 -16.51 -16.29 8.07
C SER A 253 -14.97 -16.31 8.09
N VAL A 254 -14.31 -15.16 7.91
CA VAL A 254 -12.85 -15.08 7.94
C VAL A 254 -12.38 -14.13 9.04
N PHE A 255 -12.56 -12.81 8.88
CA PHE A 255 -12.15 -11.84 9.89
C PHE A 255 -12.83 -10.48 9.75
N GLN A 256 -12.68 -9.67 10.78
CA GLN A 256 -12.99 -8.25 10.75
C GLN A 256 -11.87 -7.42 11.36
N THR A 257 -11.69 -6.20 10.84
CA THR A 257 -10.78 -5.21 11.42
C THR A 257 -11.50 -3.88 11.54
N ARG A 258 -11.50 -3.29 12.75
CA ARG A 258 -12.03 -1.97 13.04
C ARG A 258 -10.88 -1.02 13.32
N ARG A 259 -10.95 0.18 12.76
CA ARG A 259 -10.07 1.29 13.10
C ARG A 259 -10.91 2.46 13.60
N ILE A 260 -10.52 3.02 14.73
CA ILE A 260 -11.06 4.28 15.25
C ILE A 260 -9.89 5.24 15.31
N GLY A 261 -10.05 6.43 14.76
CA GLY A 261 -8.99 7.42 14.71
C GLY A 261 -9.46 8.82 15.04
N PHE A 262 -8.52 9.60 15.59
CA PHE A 262 -8.64 11.03 15.82
C PHE A 262 -7.41 11.70 15.24
N ASP A 263 -7.62 12.67 14.34
CA ASP A 263 -6.56 13.38 13.66
C ASP A 263 -6.72 14.90 13.82
N ARG A 264 -5.62 15.57 14.07
CA ARG A 264 -5.46 17.00 13.93
C ARG A 264 -4.42 17.28 12.86
N LEU A 265 -4.88 17.77 11.72
CA LEU A 265 -4.06 17.97 10.52
C LEU A 265 -4.28 19.40 9.99
N PRO A 266 -3.49 20.40 10.44
CA PRO A 266 -3.63 21.76 9.95
C PRO A 266 -3.19 21.87 8.48
N SER A 267 -3.90 22.68 7.71
CA SER A 267 -3.58 22.96 6.30
C SER A 267 -2.35 23.86 6.10
N GLY A 268 -1.79 24.40 7.19
CA GLY A 268 -0.65 25.29 7.19
C GLY A 268 0.30 24.99 8.36
N THR A 269 0.91 26.02 8.92
CA THR A 269 1.76 25.89 10.11
C THR A 269 0.94 25.47 11.33
N GLY A 270 1.37 24.43 12.03
CA GLY A 270 0.69 23.98 13.25
C GLY A 270 1.08 22.57 13.69
N SER A 271 0.54 22.18 14.86
CA SER A 271 0.80 20.85 15.42
C SER A 271 -0.03 19.75 14.74
N LEU A 272 0.63 18.65 14.47
CA LEU A 272 0.07 17.40 13.95
C LEU A 272 -0.13 16.45 15.13
N VAL A 273 -1.32 15.92 15.29
CA VAL A 273 -1.62 14.91 16.31
C VAL A 273 -2.53 13.86 15.70
N SER A 274 -2.16 12.60 15.81
CA SER A 274 -2.98 11.48 15.38
C SER A 274 -2.95 10.37 16.42
N LEU A 275 -4.09 9.73 16.65
CA LEU A 275 -4.20 8.56 17.52
C LEU A 275 -5.18 7.58 16.90
N HIS A 276 -4.69 6.40 16.55
CA HIS A 276 -5.48 5.33 15.93
C HIS A 276 -5.46 4.08 16.81
N TYR A 277 -6.62 3.49 16.98
CA TYR A 277 -6.83 2.19 17.60
C TYR A 277 -7.37 1.21 16.58
N TYR A 278 -6.78 0.03 16.53
CA TYR A 278 -7.23 -1.08 15.69
C TYR A 278 -7.60 -2.26 16.55
N HIS A 279 -8.72 -2.87 16.21
CA HIS A 279 -9.18 -4.12 16.79
C HIS A 279 -9.49 -5.10 15.67
N GLN A 280 -8.83 -6.24 15.71
CA GLN A 280 -9.02 -7.31 14.75
C GLN A 280 -9.47 -8.57 15.46
N SER A 281 -10.40 -9.32 14.85
CA SER A 281 -10.84 -10.62 15.35
C SER A 281 -11.23 -11.54 14.21
N ALA A 282 -11.10 -12.84 14.44
CA ALA A 282 -11.66 -13.85 13.55
C ALA A 282 -13.20 -13.74 13.50
N LEU A 283 -13.77 -14.23 12.43
CA LEU A 283 -15.21 -14.44 12.23
C LEU A 283 -15.44 -15.88 11.80
N GLY A 284 -16.40 -16.55 12.46
CA GLY A 284 -16.68 -17.96 12.19
C GLY A 284 -15.45 -18.82 12.45
N ASP A 285 -15.11 -19.67 11.50
CA ASP A 285 -13.97 -20.58 11.55
C ASP A 285 -12.64 -19.98 11.06
N GLY A 286 -12.57 -18.65 10.89
CA GLY A 286 -11.37 -17.96 10.43
C GLY A 286 -10.98 -18.28 8.99
N GLY A 287 -11.93 -18.75 8.19
CA GLY A 287 -11.80 -19.06 6.77
C GLY A 287 -11.73 -20.56 6.45
N ASN A 288 -11.48 -21.43 7.44
CA ASN A 288 -11.48 -22.88 7.22
C ASN A 288 -11.86 -23.64 8.49
N PRO A 289 -12.79 -24.62 8.42
CA PRO A 289 -13.12 -25.49 9.55
C PRO A 289 -11.93 -26.31 10.09
N ASN A 290 -10.90 -26.54 9.27
CA ASN A 290 -9.62 -27.09 9.73
C ASN A 290 -8.73 -25.93 10.26
N PRO A 291 -8.49 -25.83 11.58
CA PRO A 291 -7.71 -24.72 12.17
C PRO A 291 -6.26 -24.62 11.62
N GLU A 292 -5.69 -25.73 11.12
CA GLU A 292 -4.34 -25.73 10.54
C GLU A 292 -4.28 -25.02 9.18
N LYS A 293 -5.42 -24.87 8.53
CA LYS A 293 -5.57 -24.22 7.22
C LYS A 293 -6.27 -22.87 7.30
N ALA A 294 -6.81 -22.51 8.46
CA ALA A 294 -7.51 -21.25 8.65
C ALA A 294 -6.55 -20.06 8.54
N TYR A 295 -7.03 -18.96 7.95
CA TYR A 295 -6.27 -17.71 7.91
C TYR A 295 -6.04 -17.14 9.32
N MET A 296 -7.06 -17.24 10.19
CA MET A 296 -7.00 -16.88 11.61
C MET A 296 -7.55 -18.02 12.46
N PRO A 297 -6.94 -18.33 13.61
CA PRO A 297 -7.59 -19.20 14.60
C PRO A 297 -8.97 -18.64 15.03
N GLU A 298 -9.92 -19.49 15.39
CA GLU A 298 -11.30 -19.10 15.73
C GLU A 298 -11.37 -18.03 16.84
N ASP A 299 -10.54 -18.14 17.87
CA ASP A 299 -10.48 -17.18 18.98
C ASP A 299 -9.46 -16.05 18.77
N HIS A 300 -8.99 -15.86 17.54
CA HIS A 300 -7.95 -14.88 17.24
C HIS A 300 -8.43 -13.46 17.49
N MET A 301 -7.59 -12.68 18.20
CA MET A 301 -7.77 -11.26 18.42
C MET A 301 -6.40 -10.56 18.37
N ALA A 302 -6.36 -9.37 17.78
CA ALA A 302 -5.20 -8.49 17.83
C ALA A 302 -5.63 -7.03 18.06
N ARG A 303 -4.86 -6.29 18.85
CA ARG A 303 -5.07 -4.86 19.09
C ARG A 303 -3.82 -4.09 18.75
N VAL A 304 -4.02 -2.93 18.10
CA VAL A 304 -2.91 -2.04 17.74
C VAL A 304 -3.25 -0.61 18.14
N TYR A 305 -2.27 0.07 18.71
CA TYR A 305 -2.29 1.51 18.97
C TYR A 305 -1.19 2.16 18.13
N SER A 306 -1.55 3.15 17.32
CA SER A 306 -0.60 3.89 16.49
C SER A 306 -0.82 5.38 16.69
N GLY A 307 0.24 6.10 17.05
CA GLY A 307 0.19 7.53 17.37
C GLY A 307 1.22 8.31 16.60
N ARG A 308 0.90 9.58 16.33
CA ARG A 308 1.78 10.58 15.72
C ARG A 308 1.70 11.89 16.50
N LEU A 309 2.84 12.47 16.78
CA LEU A 309 2.99 13.85 17.24
C LEU A 309 3.94 14.57 16.31
N GLY A 310 3.60 15.77 15.89
CA GLY A 310 4.45 16.51 14.98
C GLY A 310 4.14 17.99 14.90
N TYR A 311 4.91 18.64 14.06
CA TYR A 311 4.73 20.05 13.76
C TYR A 311 5.04 20.32 12.29
N ALA A 312 4.12 21.01 11.61
CA ALA A 312 4.27 21.47 10.25
C ALA A 312 4.60 22.96 10.22
N VAL A 313 5.49 23.36 9.33
CA VAL A 313 5.76 24.76 8.98
C VAL A 313 5.48 24.94 7.50
N GLN A 314 4.61 25.89 7.18
CA GLN A 314 4.30 26.28 5.81
C GLN A 314 4.82 27.72 5.59
N ASN A 315 5.65 27.92 4.57
CA ASN A 315 6.19 29.22 4.20
C ASN A 315 6.15 29.36 2.67
N GLY A 316 5.08 29.93 2.16
CA GLY A 316 4.81 29.99 0.70
C GLY A 316 4.70 28.58 0.12
N ASP A 317 5.55 28.29 -0.88
CA ASP A 317 5.61 26.99 -1.54
C ASP A 317 6.42 25.93 -0.78
N GLU A 318 7.00 26.30 0.36
CA GLU A 318 7.80 25.41 1.20
C GLU A 318 6.97 24.86 2.34
N ARG A 319 6.96 23.53 2.51
CA ARG A 319 6.36 22.83 3.64
C ARG A 319 7.37 21.87 4.26
N GLN A 320 7.46 21.92 5.57
CA GLN A 320 8.27 21.00 6.37
C GLN A 320 7.43 20.38 7.46
N GLU A 321 7.60 19.10 7.69
CA GLU A 321 6.94 18.38 8.78
C GLU A 321 7.96 17.54 9.54
N TRP A 322 7.93 17.63 10.86
CA TRP A 322 8.66 16.76 11.77
C TRP A 322 7.66 15.94 12.56
N THR A 323 7.78 14.61 12.51
CA THR A 323 6.86 13.73 13.22
C THR A 323 7.61 12.68 14.03
N LEU A 324 7.18 12.51 15.27
CA LEU A 324 7.51 11.36 16.13
C LEU A 324 6.30 10.42 16.11
N ASN A 325 6.54 9.19 15.72
CA ASN A 325 5.50 8.20 15.59
C ASN A 325 5.81 6.98 16.46
N ALA A 326 4.77 6.36 16.99
CA ALA A 326 4.88 5.15 17.79
C ALA A 326 3.75 4.18 17.44
N THR A 327 4.06 2.89 17.45
CA THR A 327 3.09 1.80 17.26
C THR A 327 3.32 0.71 18.30
N ARG A 328 2.24 0.26 18.92
CA ARG A 328 2.20 -0.88 19.83
C ARG A 328 1.22 -1.91 19.26
N ILE A 329 1.70 -3.08 18.90
CA ILE A 329 0.88 -4.27 18.70
C ILE A 329 0.90 -5.05 20.00
N THR A 330 -0.26 -5.34 20.58
CA THR A 330 -0.36 -6.05 21.85
C THR A 330 0.05 -7.53 21.71
N ASP A 331 0.12 -8.24 22.84
CA ASP A 331 0.49 -9.65 22.88
C ASP A 331 -0.73 -10.60 22.79
N ASP A 332 -1.88 -10.08 22.36
CA ASP A 332 -3.11 -10.88 22.26
C ASP A 332 -3.08 -11.88 21.09
N GLY A 333 -2.40 -11.52 20.02
CA GLY A 333 -2.24 -12.30 18.79
C GLY A 333 -1.54 -11.51 17.69
N ARG A 334 -1.13 -12.21 16.62
CA ARG A 334 -0.51 -11.58 15.46
C ARG A 334 -1.52 -10.68 14.75
N TYR A 335 -1.17 -9.42 14.50
CA TYR A 335 -1.96 -8.58 13.61
C TYR A 335 -1.78 -9.07 12.18
N LEU A 336 -2.85 -9.56 11.57
CA LEU A 336 -2.83 -10.21 10.26
C LEU A 336 -3.54 -9.32 9.23
N MET A 337 -2.86 -9.04 8.13
CA MET A 337 -3.43 -8.38 6.98
C MET A 337 -2.80 -8.95 5.72
N PRO A 338 -3.58 -9.30 4.68
CA PRO A 338 -2.99 -9.78 3.44
C PRO A 338 -2.04 -8.73 2.84
N ARG A 339 -0.78 -9.10 2.65
CA ARG A 339 0.26 -8.23 2.05
C ARG A 339 -0.04 -7.89 0.60
N GLU A 340 -0.85 -8.70 -0.01
CA GLU A 340 -1.34 -8.59 -1.37
C GLU A 340 -2.28 -7.40 -1.56
N TRP A 341 -3.05 -7.02 -0.52
CA TRP A 341 -4.08 -6.00 -0.62
C TRP A 341 -3.58 -4.58 -0.37
N GLY A 342 -2.58 -4.43 0.49
CA GLY A 342 -2.14 -3.10 0.87
C GLY A 342 -0.93 -3.11 1.81
N ARG A 343 -0.59 -1.94 2.33
CA ARG A 343 0.44 -1.73 3.37
C ARG A 343 -0.23 -1.55 4.73
N ASP A 344 0.55 -1.77 5.80
CA ASP A 344 0.10 -1.48 7.15
C ASP A 344 -0.24 0.01 7.30
N PRO A 345 -1.39 0.36 7.89
CA PRO A 345 -1.79 1.76 8.07
C PRO A 345 -1.15 2.41 9.30
N PHE A 346 0.00 1.93 9.77
CA PHE A 346 0.66 2.43 10.98
C PHE A 346 1.60 3.59 10.68
N PHE A 347 1.64 4.59 11.57
CA PHE A 347 2.49 5.76 11.39
C PHE A 347 3.98 5.47 11.43
N THR A 348 4.37 4.32 11.98
CA THR A 348 5.77 3.86 12.03
C THR A 348 6.21 3.07 10.82
N LEU A 349 5.33 2.86 9.83
CA LEU A 349 5.70 2.14 8.61
C LEU A 349 6.78 2.90 7.83
N LEU A 350 7.88 2.24 7.55
CA LEU A 350 8.91 2.67 6.60
C LEU A 350 9.03 1.63 5.48
N PRO A 351 9.50 2.00 4.26
CA PRO A 351 9.67 1.06 3.17
C PRO A 351 10.58 -0.12 3.50
N ARG A 352 10.33 -1.25 2.87
CA ARG A 352 11.06 -2.52 2.91
C ARG A 352 10.79 -3.40 4.15
N GLU A 353 9.88 -3.04 5.03
CA GLU A 353 9.35 -3.95 6.04
C GLU A 353 7.95 -3.55 6.50
N ARG A 354 7.28 -4.45 7.21
CA ARG A 354 5.93 -4.30 7.74
C ARG A 354 5.86 -4.89 9.14
N ASN A 355 4.87 -4.46 9.90
CA ASN A 355 4.55 -5.04 11.21
C ASN A 355 3.34 -5.99 11.14
N GLU A 356 2.79 -6.21 9.95
CA GLU A 356 1.81 -7.28 9.71
C GLU A 356 2.45 -8.65 9.98
N GLY A 357 1.65 -9.56 10.55
CA GLY A 357 2.11 -10.89 10.95
C GLY A 357 2.80 -10.96 12.30
N LEU A 358 2.82 -9.86 13.06
CA LEU A 358 3.51 -9.78 14.34
C LEU A 358 2.55 -9.51 15.50
N ALA A 359 2.89 -10.02 16.68
CA ALA A 359 2.34 -9.63 17.98
C ALA A 359 3.45 -9.06 18.87
N ASN A 360 3.11 -8.44 19.99
CA ASN A 360 4.06 -7.92 20.98
C ASN A 360 5.14 -6.98 20.39
N VAL A 361 4.75 -6.05 19.52
CA VAL A 361 5.66 -5.12 18.85
C VAL A 361 5.69 -3.77 19.54
N TRP A 362 6.86 -3.19 19.66
CA TRP A 362 7.07 -1.76 19.88
C TRP A 362 7.85 -1.19 18.70
N ALA A 363 7.28 -0.20 18.04
CA ALA A 363 7.95 0.52 16.98
C ALA A 363 7.91 2.02 17.24
N ALA A 364 8.98 2.73 16.90
CA ALA A 364 9.05 4.18 16.96
C ALA A 364 9.83 4.71 15.77
N THR A 365 9.38 5.83 15.19
CA THR A 365 10.08 6.50 14.09
C THR A 365 10.10 8.00 14.30
N LEU A 366 11.22 8.61 13.90
CA LEU A 366 11.35 10.06 13.72
C LEU A 366 11.44 10.30 12.21
N LYS A 367 10.59 11.19 11.70
CA LYS A 367 10.49 11.48 10.27
C LYS A 367 10.50 12.98 10.03
N TRP A 368 11.23 13.42 9.02
CA TRP A 368 11.21 14.75 8.43
C TRP A 368 10.77 14.63 6.98
N ASP A 369 9.71 15.36 6.64
CA ASP A 369 9.19 15.52 5.29
C ASP A 369 9.43 16.98 4.87
N TYR A 370 9.98 17.18 3.69
CA TYR A 370 10.21 18.49 3.11
C TYR A 370 9.66 18.54 1.69
N GLN A 371 8.89 19.55 1.40
CA GLN A 371 8.35 19.81 0.07
C GLN A 371 8.62 21.27 -0.31
N HIS A 372 9.16 21.49 -1.49
CA HIS A 372 9.34 22.82 -2.07
C HIS A 372 9.08 22.76 -3.58
N LYS A 373 8.01 23.43 -4.02
CA LYS A 373 7.54 23.41 -5.42
C LYS A 373 7.35 21.97 -5.92
N HIS A 374 8.29 21.50 -6.75
CA HIS A 374 8.27 20.19 -7.38
C HIS A 374 9.19 19.15 -6.73
N GLN A 375 9.94 19.56 -5.69
CA GLN A 375 10.89 18.70 -4.98
C GLN A 375 10.32 18.20 -3.66
N GLU A 376 10.55 16.95 -3.36
CA GLU A 376 10.15 16.28 -2.13
C GLU A 376 11.34 15.53 -1.53
N TRP A 377 11.51 15.62 -0.20
CA TRP A 377 12.50 14.89 0.55
C TRP A 377 11.87 14.25 1.76
N ILE A 378 12.25 13.01 2.05
CA ILE A 378 11.88 12.30 3.26
C ILE A 378 13.15 11.76 3.89
N LEU A 379 13.38 12.10 5.16
CA LEU A 379 14.42 11.49 5.99
C LEU A 379 13.75 10.87 7.21
N ALA A 380 14.00 9.60 7.48
CA ALA A 380 13.43 8.93 8.63
C ALA A 380 14.40 7.96 9.29
N GLY A 381 14.26 7.83 10.61
CA GLY A 381 14.91 6.79 11.42
C GLY A 381 13.87 6.00 12.19
N GLY A 382 14.02 4.70 12.28
CA GLY A 382 13.09 3.80 12.96
C GLY A 382 13.77 2.78 13.86
N LEU A 383 13.12 2.48 14.98
CA LEU A 383 13.48 1.46 15.95
C LEU A 383 12.32 0.47 16.07
N TYR A 384 12.59 -0.83 15.89
CA TYR A 384 11.58 -1.87 15.88
C TYR A 384 12.01 -3.00 16.82
N ALA A 385 11.33 -3.08 17.95
CA ALA A 385 11.48 -4.18 18.90
C ALA A 385 10.37 -5.20 18.62
N LEU A 386 10.77 -6.33 18.08
CA LEU A 386 9.92 -7.44 17.65
C LEU A 386 10.11 -8.64 18.55
N PRO A 387 9.17 -9.61 18.57
CA PRO A 387 9.41 -10.91 19.19
C PRO A 387 10.63 -11.61 18.58
N ALA A 388 11.14 -12.63 19.26
CA ALA A 388 12.21 -13.46 18.70
C ALA A 388 11.80 -13.99 17.31
N TRP A 389 12.78 -14.09 16.41
CA TRP A 389 12.52 -14.51 15.03
C TRP A 389 11.97 -15.94 14.93
N ASP A 390 12.23 -16.80 15.91
CA ASP A 390 11.78 -18.17 16.05
C ASP A 390 10.54 -18.33 16.97
N ASP A 391 9.97 -17.23 17.48
CA ASP A 391 8.68 -17.22 18.17
C ASP A 391 7.53 -17.19 17.13
N PHE A 392 7.27 -18.32 16.50
CA PHE A 392 6.28 -18.44 15.42
C PHE A 392 4.88 -18.03 15.84
N GLY A 393 4.51 -18.19 17.11
CA GLY A 393 3.22 -17.75 17.64
C GLY A 393 3.02 -16.24 17.55
N ARG A 394 4.12 -15.46 17.57
CA ARG A 394 4.12 -14.01 17.55
C ARG A 394 4.77 -13.40 16.31
N ASN A 395 5.54 -14.18 15.53
CA ASN A 395 6.37 -13.71 14.44
C ASN A 395 6.21 -14.59 13.19
N LYS A 396 5.24 -14.21 12.37
CA LYS A 396 4.84 -14.96 11.16
C LYS A 396 5.95 -15.10 10.12
N TYR A 397 6.82 -14.08 10.02
CA TYR A 397 7.80 -14.00 8.93
C TYR A 397 9.25 -14.09 9.41
N GLN A 398 9.45 -14.50 10.65
CA GLN A 398 10.79 -14.68 11.24
C GLN A 398 11.65 -13.41 11.16
N THR A 399 11.02 -12.24 11.24
CA THR A 399 11.70 -10.96 11.16
C THR A 399 12.35 -10.62 12.51
N PRO A 400 13.67 -10.42 12.59
CA PRO A 400 14.32 -10.05 13.84
C PRO A 400 14.07 -8.58 14.18
N SER A 401 14.31 -8.18 15.45
CA SER A 401 14.36 -6.78 15.84
C SER A 401 15.41 -6.02 15.03
N TYR A 402 15.07 -4.80 14.59
CA TYR A 402 15.94 -4.03 13.71
C TYR A 402 15.82 -2.52 13.93
N ASN A 403 16.82 -1.82 13.41
CA ASN A 403 16.79 -0.38 13.21
C ASN A 403 16.81 -0.07 11.72
N GLN A 404 16.28 1.09 11.34
CA GLN A 404 16.24 1.50 9.94
C GLN A 404 16.53 2.98 9.77
N LEU A 405 17.30 3.30 8.73
CA LEU A 405 17.37 4.65 8.16
C LEU A 405 16.74 4.63 6.78
N TYR A 406 16.03 5.68 6.46
CA TYR A 406 15.36 5.85 5.18
C TYR A 406 15.57 7.25 4.64
N LEU A 407 15.94 7.32 3.37
CA LEU A 407 16.01 8.55 2.58
C LEU A 407 15.20 8.38 1.31
N GLU A 408 14.37 9.36 1.00
CA GLU A 408 13.70 9.48 -0.30
C GLU A 408 13.88 10.89 -0.83
N TRP A 409 14.09 10.99 -2.12
CA TRP A 409 14.09 12.20 -2.90
C TRP A 409 13.23 12.01 -4.14
N ALA A 410 12.40 13.01 -4.45
CA ALA A 410 11.64 13.05 -5.69
C ALA A 410 11.68 14.47 -6.27
N ASP A 411 11.65 14.57 -7.60
CA ASP A 411 11.63 15.81 -8.34
C ASP A 411 10.77 15.69 -9.61
N ALA A 412 9.71 16.48 -9.71
CA ALA A 412 8.89 16.59 -10.91
C ALA A 412 9.49 17.67 -11.83
N LEU A 413 10.12 17.24 -12.92
CA LEU A 413 10.88 18.12 -13.80
C LEU A 413 9.97 19.12 -14.52
N THR A 414 10.52 20.28 -14.83
CA THR A 414 9.79 21.39 -15.47
C THR A 414 10.37 21.69 -16.85
N GLY A 415 9.74 22.61 -17.58
CA GLY A 415 10.19 23.05 -18.91
C GLY A 415 10.10 21.95 -19.96
N PHE A 416 11.20 21.67 -20.66
CA PHE A 416 11.26 20.65 -21.71
C PHE A 416 10.97 19.24 -21.20
N TRP A 417 11.30 18.95 -19.92
CA TRP A 417 11.11 17.67 -19.25
C TRP A 417 9.80 17.57 -18.45
N LYS A 418 8.86 18.50 -18.70
CA LYS A 418 7.54 18.43 -18.03
C LYS A 418 6.89 17.08 -18.27
N GLY A 419 6.32 16.49 -17.20
CA GLY A 419 5.76 15.14 -17.19
C GLY A 419 6.72 14.08 -16.68
N VAL A 420 8.03 14.35 -16.60
CA VAL A 420 9.01 13.43 -16.00
C VAL A 420 9.10 13.68 -14.50
N LYS A 421 8.98 12.62 -13.70
CA LYS A 421 9.28 12.60 -12.27
C LYS A 421 10.42 11.62 -12.00
N LEU A 422 11.44 12.09 -11.31
CA LEU A 422 12.54 11.28 -10.78
C LEU A 422 12.30 10.96 -9.32
N ARG A 423 12.63 9.74 -8.89
CA ARG A 423 12.52 9.32 -7.49
C ARG A 423 13.67 8.39 -7.12
N THR A 424 14.30 8.66 -6.00
CA THR A 424 15.34 7.80 -5.41
C THR A 424 14.96 7.43 -4.01
N MET A 425 15.08 6.16 -3.65
CA MET A 425 14.81 5.66 -2.31
C MET A 425 15.99 4.82 -1.81
N LEU A 426 16.43 5.07 -0.58
CA LEU A 426 17.47 4.32 0.12
C LEU A 426 16.93 3.85 1.47
N ALA A 427 16.98 2.55 1.71
CA ALA A 427 16.59 1.94 2.98
C ALA A 427 17.74 1.09 3.52
N TYR A 428 18.36 1.56 4.60
CA TYR A 428 19.41 0.81 5.31
C TYR A 428 18.82 0.23 6.59
N LYS A 429 18.91 -1.10 6.72
CA LYS A 429 18.40 -1.84 7.89
C LYS A 429 19.50 -2.62 8.56
N TRP A 430 19.53 -2.63 9.89
CA TRP A 430 20.48 -3.44 10.66
C TRP A 430 19.86 -3.97 11.93
N SER A 431 20.32 -5.15 12.35
CA SER A 431 20.06 -5.74 13.66
C SER A 431 21.29 -5.62 14.55
N ASN A 432 21.08 -5.46 15.84
CA ASN A 432 22.15 -5.47 16.83
C ASN A 432 22.48 -6.89 17.32
N ASP A 433 21.74 -7.91 16.89
CA ASP A 433 21.98 -9.29 17.25
C ASP A 433 22.99 -9.95 16.29
N PRO A 434 24.22 -10.23 16.74
CA PRO A 434 25.25 -10.87 15.90
C PRO A 434 25.00 -12.37 15.68
N THR A 435 24.09 -12.99 16.43
CA THR A 435 23.87 -14.44 16.41
C THR A 435 22.83 -14.91 15.41
N LEU A 436 22.19 -13.96 14.71
CA LEU A 436 21.17 -14.28 13.70
C LEU A 436 21.72 -15.20 12.61
N PRO A 437 20.99 -16.25 12.23
CA PRO A 437 21.38 -17.10 11.11
C PRO A 437 21.23 -16.36 9.77
N ASP A 438 21.94 -16.81 8.75
CA ASP A 438 22.00 -16.12 7.45
C ASP A 438 20.65 -16.06 6.74
N PHE A 439 19.81 -17.10 6.87
CA PHE A 439 18.49 -17.11 6.27
C PHE A 439 17.53 -16.07 6.90
N VAL A 440 17.78 -15.63 8.12
CA VAL A 440 17.04 -14.55 8.80
C VAL A 440 17.58 -13.18 8.38
N LYS A 441 18.89 -13.07 8.11
CA LYS A 441 19.54 -11.82 7.76
C LYS A 441 19.29 -11.41 6.31
N VAL A 442 19.39 -12.36 5.37
CA VAL A 442 19.35 -12.07 3.92
C VAL A 442 18.07 -11.31 3.54
N ASN A 443 18.23 -10.19 2.83
CA ASN A 443 17.13 -9.34 2.38
C ASN A 443 16.14 -8.92 3.49
N THR A 444 16.57 -8.95 4.75
CA THR A 444 15.76 -8.60 5.91
C THR A 444 16.44 -7.55 6.78
N VAL A 445 17.67 -7.84 7.26
CA VAL A 445 18.49 -6.91 8.07
C VAL A 445 19.94 -6.96 7.64
N ASN A 446 20.75 -6.01 8.11
CA ASN A 446 22.14 -5.84 7.70
C ASN A 446 22.29 -5.67 6.18
N MET A 447 21.40 -4.86 5.61
CA MET A 447 21.32 -4.64 4.17
C MET A 447 21.08 -3.18 3.83
N LEU A 448 21.45 -2.79 2.61
CA LEU A 448 21.03 -1.57 1.94
C LEU A 448 20.18 -1.94 0.73
N ASN A 449 18.98 -1.40 0.65
CA ASN A 449 18.17 -1.45 -0.56
C ASN A 449 18.09 -0.06 -1.18
N ALA A 450 18.39 0.04 -2.46
CA ALA A 450 18.26 1.26 -3.23
C ALA A 450 17.31 1.08 -4.40
N SER A 451 16.58 2.14 -4.71
CA SER A 451 15.68 2.20 -5.86
C SER A 451 15.83 3.53 -6.57
N PHE A 452 15.82 3.49 -7.90
CA PHE A 452 15.76 4.66 -8.76
C PHE A 452 14.64 4.49 -9.78
N ILE A 453 13.74 5.47 -9.83
CA ILE A 453 12.52 5.43 -10.63
C ILE A 453 12.49 6.67 -11.51
N VAL A 454 12.13 6.47 -12.76
CA VAL A 454 11.81 7.52 -13.72
C VAL A 454 10.39 7.26 -14.21
N ASP A 455 9.49 8.15 -13.87
CA ASP A 455 8.11 8.15 -14.34
C ASP A 455 7.93 9.24 -15.41
N TYR A 456 7.18 8.94 -16.46
CA TYR A 456 6.76 9.91 -17.44
C TYR A 456 5.27 9.81 -17.68
N HIS A 457 4.57 10.90 -17.46
CA HIS A 457 3.12 11.03 -17.68
C HIS A 457 2.83 12.01 -18.81
N PHE A 458 1.98 11.59 -19.71
CA PHE A 458 1.53 12.38 -20.88
C PHE A 458 0.01 12.41 -20.97
#